data_b2226b03256c4994348e514c4d30052e
#
_entry.id   b2226b03256c4994348e514c4d30052e
#
_cell.length_a   1.000
_cell.length_b   1.000
_cell.length_c   1.000
_cell.angle_alpha   90.00
_cell.angle_beta   90.00
_cell.angle_gamma   90.00
#
_symmetry.space_group_name_H-M   'P 1'
#
loop_
_entity.id
_entity.type
_entity.pdbx_description
1 polymer ?
#
loop_
_entity_poly.entity_id
_entity_poly.type
_entity_poly.pdbx_seq_one_letter_code
_entity_poly.pdbx_strand_id
1 'polypeptide(L)'
;LEQAQAVPLPVVLISFALIPALSEEFFFRGFLQSALMKRFEPAKSILLSALLFGSFHLITTDGLAIERFPPSTLLGIVLGWICWRTKSIFPGMMLHMMHNGLLTSLAYHSEDFKRLGWGVSTEEHVPLTWLATAGTIAAVGFGLMLLATRQQGESLSEPQRDGADR
;
A
#
# COMPACT_ATOMS: atom_id res chain seq x y z
N LEU A 1 9.23 10.06 22.85
CA LEU A 1 8.52 8.75 22.75
C LEU A 1 7.60 8.51 23.95
N GLU A 2 7.96 8.93 25.17
CA GLU A 2 7.06 8.84 26.34
C GLU A 2 5.73 9.58 26.14
N GLN A 3 5.71 10.68 25.39
CA GLN A 3 4.47 11.42 25.12
C GLN A 3 3.52 10.68 24.14
N ALA A 4 4.03 9.78 23.29
CA ALA A 4 3.19 9.02 22.38
C ALA A 4 2.34 7.95 23.10
N GLN A 5 2.78 7.45 24.25
CA GLN A 5 2.01 6.51 25.08
C GLN A 5 0.86 7.20 25.86
N ALA A 6 0.85 8.53 25.94
CA ALA A 6 -0.26 9.28 26.54
C ALA A 6 -1.51 9.31 25.63
N VAL A 7 -1.37 9.02 24.31
CA VAL A 7 -2.48 8.99 23.37
C VAL A 7 -2.93 7.56 23.13
N PRO A 8 -4.23 7.23 23.28
CA PRO A 8 -4.73 5.88 23.06
C PRO A 8 -4.46 5.40 21.62
N LEU A 9 -4.03 4.13 21.47
CA LEU A 9 -3.73 3.52 20.16
C LEU A 9 -4.83 3.73 19.09
N PRO A 10 -6.13 3.62 19.39
CA PRO A 10 -7.17 3.88 18.39
C PRO A 10 -7.09 5.30 17.79
N VAL A 11 -6.78 6.30 18.60
CA VAL A 11 -6.64 7.69 18.13
C VAL A 11 -5.43 7.81 17.20
N VAL A 12 -4.31 7.16 17.57
CA VAL A 12 -3.09 7.11 16.74
C VAL A 12 -3.37 6.43 15.40
N LEU A 13 -4.07 5.28 15.41
CA LEU A 13 -4.44 4.54 14.20
C LEU A 13 -5.39 5.34 13.29
N ILE A 14 -6.37 6.03 13.86
CA ILE A 14 -7.25 6.90 13.07
C ILE A 14 -6.43 8.01 12.41
N SER A 15 -5.53 8.65 13.15
CA SER A 15 -4.76 9.81 12.67
C SER A 15 -3.68 9.44 11.66
N PHE A 16 -3.00 8.31 11.82
CA PHE A 16 -1.82 7.95 11.00
C PHE A 16 -2.05 6.78 10.04
N ALA A 17 -3.16 6.05 10.17
CA ALA A 17 -3.47 4.97 9.24
C ALA A 17 -4.76 5.24 8.44
N LEU A 18 -5.88 5.49 9.12
CA LEU A 18 -7.18 5.62 8.45
C LEU A 18 -7.27 6.92 7.64
N ILE A 19 -7.09 8.07 8.26
CA ILE A 19 -7.25 9.38 7.60
C ILE A 19 -6.29 9.54 6.43
N PRO A 20 -4.96 9.26 6.55
CA PRO A 20 -4.05 9.33 5.41
C PRO A 20 -4.45 8.39 4.28
N ALA A 21 -4.73 7.10 4.58
CA ALA A 21 -5.12 6.15 3.55
C ALA A 21 -6.37 6.58 2.79
N LEU A 22 -7.39 7.12 3.48
CA LEU A 22 -8.59 7.64 2.82
C LEU A 22 -8.25 8.84 1.93
N SER A 23 -7.65 9.88 2.48
CA SER A 23 -7.39 11.13 1.76
C SER A 23 -6.44 10.94 0.58
N GLU A 24 -5.38 10.16 0.78
CA GLU A 24 -4.37 9.91 -0.25
C GLU A 24 -4.90 9.03 -1.37
N GLU A 25 -5.65 7.95 -1.08
CA GLU A 25 -6.22 7.12 -2.14
C GLU A 25 -7.29 7.86 -2.94
N PHE A 26 -8.11 8.68 -2.32
CA PHE A 26 -9.04 9.54 -3.06
C PHE A 26 -8.31 10.50 -4.00
N PHE A 27 -7.24 11.14 -3.51
CA PHE A 27 -6.47 12.08 -4.32
C PHE A 27 -5.66 11.39 -5.40
N PHE A 28 -4.80 10.41 -5.03
CA PHE A 28 -3.84 9.82 -5.98
C PHE A 28 -4.50 8.86 -6.96
N ARG A 29 -5.44 7.99 -6.53
CA ARG A 29 -6.07 6.97 -7.38
C ARG A 29 -7.41 7.42 -7.91
N GLY A 30 -8.23 8.03 -7.05
CA GLY A 30 -9.53 8.54 -7.45
C GLY A 30 -9.42 9.70 -8.44
N PHE A 31 -8.59 10.71 -8.16
CA PHE A 31 -8.48 11.91 -8.99
C PHE A 31 -7.27 11.86 -9.94
N LEU A 32 -6.05 11.86 -9.41
CA LEU A 32 -4.83 12.07 -10.22
C LEU A 32 -4.61 10.95 -11.25
N GLN A 33 -4.57 9.69 -10.81
CA GLN A 33 -4.36 8.56 -11.70
C GLN A 33 -5.48 8.44 -12.73
N SER A 34 -6.73 8.68 -12.34
CA SER A 34 -7.88 8.69 -13.26
C SER A 34 -7.78 9.80 -14.31
N ALA A 35 -7.27 10.97 -13.92
CA ALA A 35 -7.01 12.07 -14.87
C ALA A 35 -5.87 11.74 -15.84
N LEU A 36 -4.78 11.14 -15.34
CA LEU A 36 -3.64 10.70 -16.15
C LEU A 36 -4.05 9.62 -17.17
N MET A 37 -4.92 8.68 -16.80
CA MET A 37 -5.42 7.62 -17.69
C MET A 37 -6.25 8.14 -18.88
N LYS A 38 -6.71 9.39 -18.84
CA LYS A 38 -7.33 10.04 -20.01
C LYS A 38 -6.34 10.49 -21.08
N ARG A 39 -5.05 10.55 -20.75
CA ARG A 39 -3.96 11.08 -21.62
C ARG A 39 -2.86 10.08 -21.89
N PHE A 40 -2.67 9.10 -21.01
CA PHE A 40 -1.56 8.16 -21.06
C PHE A 40 -2.05 6.72 -20.88
N GLU A 41 -1.25 5.78 -21.37
CA GLU A 41 -1.39 4.35 -21.14
C GLU A 41 -1.42 4.02 -19.64
N PRO A 42 -2.11 2.94 -19.22
CA PRO A 42 -2.26 2.59 -17.80
C PRO A 42 -0.92 2.48 -17.05
N ALA A 43 0.08 1.82 -17.62
CA ALA A 43 1.39 1.66 -16.99
C ALA A 43 2.06 3.01 -16.71
N LYS A 44 2.03 3.93 -17.69
CA LYS A 44 2.60 5.28 -17.55
C LYS A 44 1.82 6.11 -16.52
N SER A 45 0.50 6.00 -16.50
CA SER A 45 -0.36 6.71 -15.54
C SER A 45 -0.10 6.24 -14.11
N ILE A 46 0.03 4.93 -13.90
CA ILE A 46 0.38 4.33 -12.61
C ILE A 46 1.76 4.83 -12.16
N LEU A 47 2.77 4.75 -13.04
CA LEU A 47 4.13 5.17 -12.70
C LEU A 47 4.20 6.66 -12.34
N LEU A 48 3.58 7.54 -13.12
CA LEU A 48 3.57 8.98 -12.84
C LEU A 48 2.85 9.30 -11.52
N SER A 49 1.70 8.68 -11.27
CA SER A 49 0.98 8.84 -10.01
C SER A 49 1.81 8.32 -8.82
N ALA A 50 2.51 7.20 -8.97
CA ALA A 50 3.34 6.61 -7.93
C ALA A 50 4.60 7.46 -7.62
N LEU A 51 5.23 8.03 -8.64
CA LEU A 51 6.37 8.94 -8.45
C LEU A 51 5.95 10.21 -7.69
N LEU A 52 4.79 10.77 -8.02
CA LEU A 52 4.25 11.92 -7.29
C LEU A 52 3.87 11.56 -5.86
N PHE A 53 3.30 10.35 -5.64
CA PHE A 53 3.02 9.82 -4.32
C PHE A 53 4.29 9.66 -3.47
N GLY A 54 5.36 9.07 -4.03
CA GLY A 54 6.65 8.97 -3.38
C GLY A 54 7.27 10.34 -3.07
N SER A 55 7.17 11.28 -4.02
CA SER A 55 7.67 12.65 -3.83
C SER A 55 6.94 13.39 -2.72
N PHE A 56 5.63 13.16 -2.56
CA PHE A 56 4.86 13.72 -1.45
C PHE A 56 5.40 13.27 -0.09
N HIS A 57 5.93 12.05 0.00
CA HIS A 57 6.50 11.48 1.22
C HIS A 57 7.94 11.92 1.52
N LEU A 58 8.58 12.66 0.61
CA LEU A 58 9.89 13.26 0.88
C LEU A 58 9.84 14.35 1.94
N ILE A 59 8.70 15.04 2.05
CA ILE A 59 8.54 16.18 2.93
C ILE A 59 8.14 15.69 4.32
N THR A 60 8.96 15.96 5.31
CA THR A 60 8.68 15.69 6.73
C THR A 60 8.80 16.97 7.54
N THR A 61 8.38 16.94 8.81
CA THR A 61 8.51 18.07 9.73
C THR A 61 9.98 18.47 9.96
N ASP A 62 10.91 17.50 9.83
CA ASP A 62 12.33 17.69 10.09
C ASP A 62 13.16 17.94 8.81
N GLY A 63 12.49 18.01 7.65
CA GLY A 63 13.15 18.25 6.35
C GLY A 63 12.85 17.18 5.31
N LEU A 64 13.84 16.89 4.44
CA LEU A 64 13.70 15.90 3.37
C LEU A 64 14.14 14.51 3.84
N ALA A 65 13.24 13.55 3.75
CA ALA A 65 13.47 12.13 4.06
C ALA A 65 13.59 11.32 2.76
N ILE A 66 14.75 11.36 2.12
CA ILE A 66 15.01 10.73 0.80
C ILE A 66 14.80 9.22 0.86
N GLU A 67 15.09 8.59 1.99
CA GLU A 67 14.89 7.15 2.24
C GLU A 67 13.42 6.71 2.15
N ARG A 68 12.47 7.63 2.29
CA ARG A 68 11.04 7.36 2.15
C ARG A 68 10.56 7.29 0.70
N PHE A 69 11.30 7.91 -0.22
CA PHE A 69 10.89 7.96 -1.62
C PHE A 69 10.78 6.58 -2.29
N PRO A 70 11.78 5.68 -2.21
CA PRO A 70 11.69 4.38 -2.87
C PRO A 70 10.54 3.51 -2.34
N PRO A 71 10.38 3.28 -1.01
CA PRO A 71 9.31 2.44 -0.51
C PRO A 71 7.92 3.03 -0.77
N SER A 72 7.75 4.35 -0.63
CA SER A 72 6.47 5.00 -0.94
C SER A 72 6.14 4.93 -2.43
N THR A 73 7.12 5.10 -3.32
CA THR A 73 6.91 4.94 -4.76
C THR A 73 6.50 3.50 -5.11
N LEU A 74 7.16 2.50 -4.53
CA LEU A 74 6.80 1.09 -4.73
C LEU A 74 5.37 0.79 -4.23
N LEU A 75 5.03 1.25 -3.03
CA LEU A 75 3.65 1.15 -2.53
C LEU A 75 2.69 1.85 -3.49
N GLY A 76 3.06 3.02 -3.97
CA GLY A 76 2.30 3.78 -4.97
C GLY A 76 2.00 3.01 -6.24
N ILE A 77 2.97 2.27 -6.77
CA ILE A 77 2.81 1.41 -7.95
C ILE A 77 1.82 0.27 -7.65
N VAL A 78 1.97 -0.41 -6.52
CA VAL A 78 1.08 -1.52 -6.11
C VAL A 78 -0.36 -1.04 -5.99
N LEU A 79 -0.59 0.04 -5.25
CA LEU A 79 -1.93 0.60 -5.05
C LEU A 79 -2.56 1.09 -6.36
N GLY A 80 -1.76 1.74 -7.21
CA GLY A 80 -2.19 2.19 -8.52
C GLY A 80 -2.55 1.03 -9.46
N TRP A 81 -1.79 -0.06 -9.41
CA TRP A 81 -2.07 -1.26 -10.19
C TRP A 81 -3.33 -1.97 -9.70
N ILE A 82 -3.52 -2.11 -8.37
CA ILE A 82 -4.75 -2.67 -7.78
C ILE A 82 -5.98 -1.86 -8.24
N CYS A 83 -5.92 -0.53 -8.13
CA CYS A 83 -7.00 0.35 -8.56
C CYS A 83 -7.34 0.15 -10.06
N TRP A 84 -6.33 0.09 -10.91
CA TRP A 84 -6.52 -0.15 -12.34
C TRP A 84 -7.13 -1.53 -12.63
N ARG A 85 -6.66 -2.58 -11.95
CA ARG A 85 -7.15 -3.96 -12.15
C ARG A 85 -8.57 -4.17 -11.64
N THR A 86 -8.88 -3.64 -10.47
CA THR A 86 -10.19 -3.83 -9.81
C THR A 86 -11.23 -2.80 -10.24
N LYS A 87 -10.81 -1.73 -10.95
CA LYS A 87 -11.64 -0.57 -11.29
C LYS A 87 -12.27 0.09 -10.05
N SER A 88 -11.62 -0.05 -8.90
CA SER A 88 -12.08 0.44 -7.61
C SER A 88 -10.90 0.92 -6.77
N ILE A 89 -11.09 2.02 -6.03
CA ILE A 89 -10.10 2.52 -5.08
C ILE A 89 -10.12 1.75 -3.75
N PHE A 90 -11.23 1.09 -3.42
CA PHE A 90 -11.44 0.47 -2.10
C PHE A 90 -10.42 -0.63 -1.75
N PRO A 91 -10.07 -1.58 -2.64
CA PRO A 91 -9.09 -2.60 -2.31
C PRO A 91 -7.70 -2.01 -2.02
N GLY A 92 -7.29 -1.00 -2.81
CA GLY A 92 -6.04 -0.25 -2.56
C GLY A 92 -6.07 0.50 -1.23
N MET A 93 -7.17 1.18 -0.95
CA MET A 93 -7.40 1.90 0.30
C MET A 93 -7.31 0.96 1.53
N MET A 94 -7.92 -0.22 1.46
CA MET A 94 -7.82 -1.23 2.51
C MET A 94 -6.37 -1.69 2.72
N LEU A 95 -5.65 -2.00 1.65
CA LEU A 95 -4.24 -2.38 1.73
C LEU A 95 -3.39 -1.26 2.32
N HIS A 96 -3.60 -0.03 1.89
CA HIS A 96 -2.87 1.15 2.39
C HIS A 96 -3.14 1.37 3.89
N MET A 97 -4.39 1.31 4.30
CA MET A 97 -4.79 1.42 5.71
C MET A 97 -4.15 0.31 6.57
N MET A 98 -4.13 -0.94 6.08
CA MET A 98 -3.49 -2.06 6.78
C MET A 98 -1.97 -1.87 6.87
N HIS A 99 -1.33 -1.40 5.80
CA HIS A 99 0.11 -1.11 5.78
C HIS A 99 0.46 -0.03 6.82
N ASN A 100 -0.21 1.11 6.78
CA ASN A 100 0.02 2.20 7.72
C ASN A 100 -0.33 1.79 9.16
N GLY A 101 -1.42 1.05 9.34
CA GLY A 101 -1.84 0.52 10.64
C GLY A 101 -0.82 -0.42 11.27
N LEU A 102 -0.25 -1.32 10.45
CA LEU A 102 0.81 -2.23 10.89
C LEU A 102 2.06 -1.44 11.34
N LEU A 103 2.56 -0.54 10.48
CA LEU A 103 3.75 0.25 10.81
C LEU A 103 3.54 1.13 12.05
N THR A 104 2.37 1.76 12.16
CA THR A 104 2.00 2.59 13.31
C THR A 104 1.91 1.76 14.59
N SER A 105 1.31 0.55 14.51
CA SER A 105 1.21 -0.35 15.67
C SER A 105 2.58 -0.85 16.13
N LEU A 106 3.46 -1.21 15.17
CA LEU A 106 4.83 -1.61 15.48
C LEU A 106 5.63 -0.48 16.13
N ALA A 107 5.47 0.75 15.63
CA ALA A 107 6.11 1.93 16.21
C ALA A 107 5.56 2.24 17.60
N TYR A 108 4.24 2.13 17.80
CA TYR A 108 3.58 2.37 19.09
C TYR A 108 4.05 1.40 20.17
N HIS A 109 4.22 0.12 19.83
CA HIS A 109 4.68 -0.93 20.76
C HIS A 109 6.18 -1.19 20.70
N SER A 110 6.97 -0.29 20.12
CA SER A 110 8.41 -0.50 19.88
C SER A 110 9.19 -0.82 21.16
N GLU A 111 8.85 -0.20 22.29
CA GLU A 111 9.51 -0.48 23.58
C GLU A 111 9.14 -1.86 24.14
N ASP A 112 7.92 -2.32 23.92
CA ASP A 112 7.50 -3.66 24.35
C ASP A 112 8.22 -4.74 23.54
N PHE A 113 8.37 -4.52 22.23
CA PHE A 113 9.15 -5.40 21.35
C PHE A 113 10.63 -5.44 21.74
N LYS A 114 11.23 -4.31 22.09
CA LYS A 114 12.62 -4.25 22.59
C LYS A 114 12.79 -5.05 23.87
N ARG A 115 11.85 -4.97 24.82
CA ARG A 115 11.87 -5.74 26.09
C ARG A 115 11.77 -7.25 25.84
N LEU A 116 11.08 -7.67 24.76
CA LEU A 116 10.97 -9.06 24.35
C LEU A 116 12.17 -9.55 23.51
N GLY A 117 13.18 -8.71 23.30
CA GLY A 117 14.32 -9.01 22.43
C GLY A 117 14.00 -9.00 20.94
N TRP A 118 12.84 -8.46 20.55
CA TRP A 118 12.37 -8.37 19.16
C TRP A 118 12.58 -6.95 18.61
N GLY A 119 13.48 -6.20 19.16
CA GLY A 119 13.82 -4.88 18.65
C GLY A 119 14.83 -4.96 17.52
N VAL A 120 14.76 -4.01 16.60
CA VAL A 120 15.91 -3.65 15.78
C VAL A 120 16.95 -3.17 16.80
N SER A 121 17.95 -4.01 17.09
CA SER A 121 19.08 -3.61 17.87
C SER A 121 19.71 -2.37 17.20
N THR A 122 20.61 -1.70 17.87
CA THR A 122 21.34 -0.52 17.42
C THR A 122 22.09 -0.69 16.08
N GLU A 123 21.81 -1.73 15.32
CA GLU A 123 22.31 -1.97 13.97
C GLU A 123 21.58 -1.07 12.98
N GLU A 124 22.34 -0.35 12.18
CA GLU A 124 21.85 0.61 11.18
C GLU A 124 21.01 -0.03 10.07
N HIS A 125 20.93 -1.37 10.02
CA HIS A 125 20.28 -2.09 8.93
C HIS A 125 19.26 -3.14 9.42
N VAL A 126 18.14 -3.22 8.72
CA VAL A 126 17.13 -4.27 8.94
C VAL A 126 17.75 -5.64 8.64
N PRO A 127 17.62 -6.65 9.52
CA PRO A 127 18.16 -7.99 9.28
C PRO A 127 17.71 -8.57 7.94
N LEU A 128 18.61 -9.18 7.20
CA LEU A 128 18.33 -9.75 5.87
C LEU A 128 17.19 -10.77 5.90
N THR A 129 17.05 -11.50 7.01
CA THR A 129 15.94 -12.43 7.24
C THR A 129 14.57 -11.77 7.23
N TRP A 130 14.46 -10.55 7.76
CA TRP A 130 13.22 -9.77 7.76
C TRP A 130 12.88 -9.28 6.35
N LEU A 131 13.88 -8.84 5.60
CA LEU A 131 13.72 -8.45 4.20
C LEU A 131 13.32 -9.64 3.33
N ALA A 132 13.94 -10.80 3.53
CA ALA A 132 13.61 -12.03 2.82
C ALA A 132 12.18 -12.49 3.14
N THR A 133 11.77 -12.45 4.41
CA THR A 133 10.42 -12.81 4.84
C THR A 133 9.38 -11.86 4.24
N ALA A 134 9.60 -10.54 4.33
CA ALA A 134 8.72 -9.55 3.74
C ALA A 134 8.62 -9.69 2.21
N GLY A 135 9.76 -9.92 1.54
CA GLY A 135 9.80 -10.19 0.10
C GLY A 135 9.03 -11.44 -0.29
N THR A 136 9.14 -12.51 0.49
CA THR A 136 8.40 -13.76 0.25
C THR A 136 6.90 -13.55 0.42
N ILE A 137 6.46 -12.89 1.49
CA ILE A 137 5.05 -12.59 1.72
C ILE A 137 4.49 -11.71 0.58
N ALA A 138 5.25 -10.70 0.17
CA ALA A 138 4.86 -9.82 -0.95
C ALA A 138 4.74 -10.61 -2.26
N ALA A 139 5.70 -11.48 -2.58
CA ALA A 139 5.69 -12.32 -3.79
C ALA A 139 4.51 -13.30 -3.80
N VAL A 140 4.22 -13.94 -2.68
CA VAL A 140 3.07 -14.84 -2.53
C VAL A 140 1.76 -14.07 -2.69
N GLY A 141 1.61 -12.93 -2.01
CA GLY A 141 0.41 -12.08 -2.12
C GLY A 141 0.19 -11.59 -3.56
N PHE A 142 1.25 -11.17 -4.24
CA PHE A 142 1.20 -10.77 -5.65
C PHE A 142 0.83 -11.94 -6.57
N GLY A 143 1.40 -13.13 -6.35
CA GLY A 143 1.05 -14.35 -7.09
C GLY A 143 -0.42 -14.73 -6.94
N LEU A 144 -0.94 -14.72 -5.71
CA LEU A 144 -2.37 -14.99 -5.43
C LEU A 144 -3.28 -13.97 -6.11
N MET A 145 -2.90 -12.70 -6.11
CA MET A 145 -3.65 -11.65 -6.78
C MET A 145 -3.67 -11.83 -8.30
N LEU A 146 -2.55 -12.22 -8.92
CA LEU A 146 -2.50 -12.54 -10.35
C LEU A 146 -3.40 -13.73 -10.71
N LEU A 147 -3.41 -14.78 -9.88
CA LEU A 147 -4.27 -15.96 -10.07
C LEU A 147 -5.75 -15.57 -9.98
N ALA A 148 -6.15 -14.84 -8.94
CA ALA A 148 -7.52 -14.40 -8.74
C ALA A 148 -8.02 -13.53 -9.91
N THR A 149 -7.18 -12.64 -10.44
CA THR A 149 -7.55 -11.77 -11.57
C THR A 149 -7.58 -12.50 -12.92
N ARG A 150 -6.84 -13.60 -13.10
CA ARG A 150 -6.95 -14.46 -14.29
C ARG A 150 -8.30 -15.18 -14.34
N GLN A 151 -8.72 -15.77 -13.23
CA GLN A 151 -10.00 -16.48 -13.15
C GLN A 151 -11.21 -15.59 -13.48
N GLN A 152 -11.19 -14.32 -13.08
CA GLN A 152 -12.22 -13.36 -13.45
C GLN A 152 -12.22 -13.04 -14.96
N GLY A 153 -11.07 -13.01 -15.61
CA GLY A 153 -10.96 -12.79 -17.06
C GLY A 153 -11.53 -13.96 -17.87
N GLU A 154 -11.31 -15.18 -17.43
CA GLU A 154 -11.78 -16.41 -18.09
C GLU A 154 -13.29 -16.57 -17.93
N SER A 155 -13.87 -16.28 -16.75
CA SER A 155 -15.32 -16.35 -16.52
C SER A 155 -16.14 -15.34 -17.33
N LEU A 156 -15.53 -14.20 -17.73
CA LEU A 156 -16.17 -13.19 -18.58
C LEU A 156 -16.02 -13.47 -20.08
N SER A 157 -15.11 -14.37 -20.45
CA SER A 157 -14.85 -14.76 -21.84
C SER A 157 -15.60 -16.01 -22.29
N GLU A 158 -16.27 -16.73 -21.38
CA GLU A 158 -17.11 -17.88 -21.73
C GLU A 158 -18.38 -17.39 -22.43
N PRO A 159 -18.60 -17.75 -23.72
CA PRO A 159 -19.82 -17.33 -24.43
C PRO A 159 -21.01 -17.96 -23.68
N GLN A 160 -22.00 -17.13 -23.31
CA GLN A 160 -23.29 -17.64 -22.92
C GLN A 160 -23.75 -18.59 -24.03
N ARG A 161 -23.78 -19.89 -23.75
CA ARG A 161 -24.46 -20.84 -24.59
C ARG A 161 -25.95 -20.50 -24.48
N ASP A 162 -26.39 -19.66 -25.41
CA ASP A 162 -27.82 -19.43 -25.62
C ASP A 162 -28.48 -20.77 -25.77
N GLY A 163 -29.39 -21.06 -24.83
CA GLY A 163 -30.30 -22.18 -24.89
C GLY A 163 -31.32 -21.96 -26.02
N ALA A 164 -30.84 -22.13 -27.25
CA ALA A 164 -31.70 -22.26 -28.43
C ALA A 164 -31.93 -23.74 -28.68
N ASP A 165 -32.70 -24.36 -27.82
CA ASP A 165 -33.44 -25.61 -28.10
C ASP A 165 -34.67 -25.69 -27.21
N ARG A 166 -35.73 -24.97 -27.65
CA ARG A 166 -37.15 -25.37 -27.42
C ARG A 166 -38.04 -24.73 -28.47
#